data_dd7cbae4c3cde8051f55e698a1ab9704
#
_entry.id   dd7cbae4c3cde8051f55e698a1ab9704
#
_cell.length_a   1.000
_cell.length_b   1.000
_cell.length_c   1.000
_cell.angle_alpha   90.00
_cell.angle_beta   90.00
_cell.angle_gamma   90.00
#
_symmetry.space_group_name_H-M   'P 1'
#
loop_
_entity.id
_entity.type
_entity.pdbx_description
1 polymer ?
#
loop_
_entity_poly.entity_id
_entity_poly.type
_entity_poly.pdbx_seq_one_letter_code
_entity_poly.pdbx_strand_id
1 'polypeptide(L)'
;MNYLSAEGLSKSYHDKWLFRNLSVGISQGEKYALVGNNGVGKSTLLKILTGEIQPDGGTVVVREGIRLGYLTQQPTVDDNVQVKDVLFHESNEVARAVKEYEDCLHHPDVAPERMQAALEKMEEFSAWDYDAKVQEVTGRLGVPDMDKKFGELSGGQKKRIFLAQLLLAEPDLIIMDEPTNHLDLSAIEWLENYLSGVNMTVIMVTHDRYFLDAVATEILEIDRGQLFRYHGNYAYFLEKKSEREEMLKSEVEKARNLMRKELEWMRRQPKARGTKAKYRVDAFYELQQKASTDLRKERLELDIQEARQGGKILEVHDIRKSWGNQVVIENFSYTFKKFDRIGVVGQNGVGKSTFLDILTGRLKPDGGEVVPGVTTRFGYFTQEAVSLNPNHRVIEEVKEIAEFITLSDGSQISASKFLDNFLFPPEKQYTFVEKL
;
A
#
# COMPACT_ATOMS: atom_id res chain seq x y z
N MET A 1 22.94 7.44 -13.75
CA MET A 1 23.89 6.96 -12.75
C MET A 1 23.16 6.03 -11.79
N ASN A 2 23.75 4.91 -11.33
CA ASN A 2 23.02 3.96 -10.47
C ASN A 2 23.22 4.34 -8.99
N TYR A 3 22.14 4.48 -8.23
CA TYR A 3 22.14 4.81 -6.80
C TYR A 3 22.09 3.56 -5.92
N LEU A 4 21.33 2.55 -6.36
CA LEU A 4 21.15 1.30 -5.63
C LEU A 4 21.13 0.13 -6.62
N SER A 5 21.87 -0.92 -6.32
CA SER A 5 21.86 -2.20 -7.05
C SER A 5 21.47 -3.32 -6.09
N ALA A 6 20.53 -4.13 -6.50
CA ALA A 6 20.14 -5.35 -5.80
C ALA A 6 20.33 -6.53 -6.78
N GLU A 7 21.09 -7.55 -6.40
CA GLU A 7 21.44 -8.68 -7.26
C GLU A 7 21.10 -10.01 -6.59
N GLY A 8 20.36 -10.85 -7.31
CA GLY A 8 20.04 -12.21 -6.90
C GLY A 8 19.24 -12.33 -5.62
N LEU A 9 18.44 -11.30 -5.26
CA LEU A 9 17.69 -11.27 -4.02
C LEU A 9 16.71 -12.44 -3.92
N SER A 10 16.72 -13.10 -2.79
CA SER A 10 15.80 -14.18 -2.47
C SER A 10 15.29 -14.00 -1.04
N LYS A 11 14.00 -14.19 -0.84
CA LYS A 11 13.37 -14.10 0.48
C LYS A 11 12.22 -15.08 0.62
N SER A 12 12.17 -15.77 1.75
CA SER A 12 11.10 -16.67 2.13
C SER A 12 10.58 -16.34 3.52
N TYR A 13 9.33 -16.68 3.78
CA TYR A 13 8.77 -16.74 5.11
C TYR A 13 8.19 -18.13 5.33
N HIS A 14 8.61 -18.78 6.39
CA HIS A 14 8.33 -20.19 6.64
C HIS A 14 8.75 -21.00 5.40
N ASP A 15 7.91 -21.86 4.86
CA ASP A 15 8.22 -22.70 3.68
C ASP A 15 7.82 -22.04 2.34
N LYS A 16 7.34 -20.79 2.36
CA LYS A 16 6.86 -20.08 1.15
C LYS A 16 7.86 -19.03 0.70
N TRP A 17 8.34 -19.15 -0.54
CA TRP A 17 9.14 -18.12 -1.18
C TRP A 17 8.25 -16.95 -1.62
N LEU A 18 8.67 -15.74 -1.29
CA LEU A 18 8.11 -14.51 -1.85
C LEU A 18 8.70 -14.24 -3.25
N PHE A 19 10.02 -14.28 -3.34
CA PHE A 19 10.75 -14.14 -4.59
C PHE A 19 12.10 -14.86 -4.51
N ARG A 20 12.63 -15.21 -5.69
CA ARG A 20 13.94 -15.85 -5.84
C ARG A 20 14.73 -15.20 -6.98
N ASN A 21 16.01 -14.96 -6.76
CA ASN A 21 16.95 -14.44 -7.75
C ASN A 21 16.43 -13.15 -8.42
N LEU A 22 15.84 -12.23 -7.65
CA LEU A 22 15.34 -10.96 -8.11
C LEU A 22 16.50 -9.97 -8.19
N SER A 23 16.63 -9.28 -9.33
CA SER A 23 17.65 -8.23 -9.49
C SER A 23 17.01 -6.94 -9.99
N VAL A 24 17.43 -5.81 -9.42
CA VAL A 24 16.96 -4.47 -9.79
C VAL A 24 18.05 -3.44 -9.59
N GLY A 25 18.16 -2.52 -10.53
CA GLY A 25 19.01 -1.33 -10.43
C GLY A 25 18.14 -0.08 -10.42
N ILE A 26 18.44 0.83 -9.52
CA ILE A 26 17.75 2.11 -9.33
C ILE A 26 18.65 3.23 -9.80
N SER A 27 18.22 3.94 -10.83
CA SER A 27 18.99 5.01 -11.47
C SER A 27 18.58 6.37 -10.92
N GLN A 28 19.52 7.29 -10.89
CA GLN A 28 19.33 8.68 -10.48
C GLN A 28 18.21 9.36 -11.27
N GLY A 29 17.34 10.09 -10.59
CA GLY A 29 16.25 10.89 -11.18
C GLY A 29 15.05 10.09 -11.66
N GLU A 30 15.12 8.76 -11.62
CA GLU A 30 13.99 7.90 -12.00
C GLU A 30 13.01 7.71 -10.85
N LYS A 31 11.72 7.57 -11.19
CA LYS A 31 10.62 7.39 -10.23
C LYS A 31 9.95 6.05 -10.49
N TYR A 32 10.22 5.10 -9.62
CA TYR A 32 9.76 3.72 -9.73
C TYR A 32 8.49 3.49 -8.92
N ALA A 33 7.47 2.94 -9.56
CA ALA A 33 6.31 2.39 -8.87
C ALA A 33 6.43 0.86 -8.78
N LEU A 34 6.43 0.32 -7.56
CA LEU A 34 6.46 -1.12 -7.33
C LEU A 34 5.02 -1.64 -7.17
N VAL A 35 4.59 -2.46 -8.12
CA VAL A 35 3.23 -3.03 -8.17
C VAL A 35 3.24 -4.55 -8.05
N GLY A 36 2.11 -5.13 -7.73
CA GLY A 36 1.92 -6.59 -7.61
C GLY A 36 0.77 -6.91 -6.66
N ASN A 37 0.35 -8.17 -6.63
CA ASN A 37 -0.72 -8.63 -5.75
C ASN A 37 -0.37 -8.45 -4.27
N ASN A 38 -1.39 -8.42 -3.39
CA ASN A 38 -1.16 -8.37 -1.96
C ASN A 38 -0.44 -9.66 -1.49
N GLY A 39 0.50 -9.50 -0.57
CA GLY A 39 1.30 -10.63 -0.04
C GLY A 39 2.37 -11.17 -0.99
N VAL A 40 2.65 -10.52 -2.14
CA VAL A 40 3.72 -10.94 -3.08
C VAL A 40 5.13 -10.53 -2.60
N GLY A 41 5.21 -9.69 -1.55
CA GLY A 41 6.48 -9.27 -0.94
C GLY A 41 6.93 -7.85 -1.29
N LYS A 42 6.04 -6.95 -1.74
CA LYS A 42 6.37 -5.54 -2.05
C LYS A 42 7.05 -4.83 -0.87
N SER A 43 6.37 -4.74 0.27
CA SER A 43 6.92 -4.11 1.49
C SER A 43 8.16 -4.83 2.03
N THR A 44 8.24 -6.16 1.86
CA THR A 44 9.44 -6.92 2.21
C THR A 44 10.62 -6.55 1.32
N LEU A 45 10.40 -6.37 0.01
CA LEU A 45 11.44 -5.90 -0.90
C LEU A 45 11.90 -4.50 -0.51
N LEU A 46 10.99 -3.56 -0.23
CA LEU A 46 11.37 -2.22 0.24
C LEU A 46 12.23 -2.28 1.49
N LYS A 47 11.85 -3.09 2.50
CA LYS A 47 12.64 -3.29 3.73
C LYS A 47 14.00 -3.92 3.50
N ILE A 48 14.14 -4.77 2.49
CA ILE A 48 15.45 -5.32 2.10
C ILE A 48 16.30 -4.25 1.43
N LEU A 49 15.73 -3.42 0.54
CA LEU A 49 16.44 -2.33 -0.12
C LEU A 49 16.93 -1.26 0.86
N THR A 50 16.21 -1.05 1.97
CA THR A 50 16.60 -0.12 3.06
C THR A 50 17.55 -0.74 4.08
N GLY A 51 17.79 -2.05 4.02
CA GLY A 51 18.62 -2.76 4.99
C GLY A 51 17.94 -3.12 6.31
N GLU A 52 16.63 -2.82 6.47
CA GLU A 52 15.88 -3.20 7.68
C GLU A 52 15.74 -4.73 7.82
N ILE A 53 15.67 -5.44 6.70
CA ILE A 53 15.58 -6.90 6.66
C ILE A 53 16.70 -7.44 5.78
N GLN A 54 17.39 -8.46 6.29
CA GLN A 54 18.39 -9.18 5.50
C GLN A 54 17.70 -10.15 4.51
N PRO A 55 18.13 -10.21 3.23
CA PRO A 55 17.68 -11.23 2.31
C PRO A 55 18.23 -12.61 2.71
N ASP A 56 17.56 -13.68 2.27
CA ASP A 56 18.04 -15.06 2.47
C ASP A 56 19.13 -15.41 1.43
N GLY A 57 19.23 -14.64 0.35
CA GLY A 57 20.28 -14.74 -0.67
C GLY A 57 20.33 -13.47 -1.52
N GLY A 58 21.46 -13.24 -2.15
CA GLY A 58 21.73 -12.04 -2.92
C GLY A 58 22.30 -10.90 -2.07
N THR A 59 22.52 -9.74 -2.70
CA THR A 59 23.15 -8.58 -2.08
C THR A 59 22.46 -7.29 -2.50
N VAL A 60 22.44 -6.30 -1.61
CA VAL A 60 22.05 -4.92 -1.91
C VAL A 60 23.26 -4.02 -1.70
N VAL A 61 23.56 -3.19 -2.68
CA VAL A 61 24.64 -2.21 -2.63
C VAL A 61 24.04 -0.84 -2.88
N VAL A 62 24.12 0.02 -1.88
CA VAL A 62 23.84 1.45 -2.02
C VAL A 62 25.14 2.16 -2.31
N ARG A 63 25.14 3.06 -3.27
CA ARG A 63 26.32 3.83 -3.63
C ARG A 63 26.74 4.71 -2.45
N GLU A 64 28.03 4.80 -2.20
CA GLU A 64 28.60 5.66 -1.18
C GLU A 64 28.24 7.14 -1.41
N GLY A 65 27.85 7.84 -0.35
CA GLY A 65 27.44 9.23 -0.38
C GLY A 65 25.96 9.47 -0.73
N ILE A 66 25.16 8.42 -0.99
CA ILE A 66 23.73 8.55 -1.23
C ILE A 66 22.95 8.53 0.09
N ARG A 67 22.18 9.60 0.34
CA ARG A 67 21.28 9.68 1.49
C ARG A 67 19.96 9.00 1.14
N LEU A 68 19.63 7.95 1.86
CA LEU A 68 18.40 7.18 1.68
C LEU A 68 17.38 7.55 2.74
N GLY A 69 16.17 7.91 2.31
CA GLY A 69 15.02 8.16 3.17
C GLY A 69 13.95 7.09 2.99
N TYR A 70 13.35 6.61 4.08
CA TYR A 70 12.33 5.58 4.04
C TYR A 70 11.09 5.93 4.87
N LEU A 71 9.93 5.91 4.21
CA LEU A 71 8.63 6.01 4.87
C LEU A 71 8.03 4.63 5.06
N THR A 72 8.05 4.14 6.31
CA THR A 72 7.46 2.85 6.68
C THR A 72 5.94 2.97 6.84
N GLN A 73 5.22 1.83 6.79
CA GLN A 73 3.78 1.82 7.08
C GLN A 73 3.45 2.17 8.52
N GLN A 74 4.27 1.75 9.47
CA GLN A 74 4.05 1.92 10.91
C GLN A 74 5.36 2.33 11.62
N PRO A 75 5.73 3.61 11.53
CA PRO A 75 6.88 4.09 12.27
C PRO A 75 6.58 4.12 13.78
N THR A 76 7.55 3.69 14.57
CA THR A 76 7.46 3.67 16.05
C THR A 76 8.26 4.82 16.65
N VAL A 77 7.60 5.66 17.43
CA VAL A 77 8.20 6.76 18.21
C VAL A 77 7.60 6.73 19.61
N ASP A 78 8.35 7.18 20.62
CA ASP A 78 7.84 7.33 21.98
C ASP A 78 6.66 8.32 22.01
N ASP A 79 5.58 7.92 22.63
CA ASP A 79 4.34 8.69 22.72
C ASP A 79 4.49 10.02 23.49
N ASN A 80 5.56 10.20 24.27
CA ASN A 80 5.83 11.42 25.04
C ASN A 80 6.60 12.49 24.26
N VAL A 81 7.16 12.18 23.11
CA VAL A 81 7.93 13.11 22.26
C VAL A 81 6.98 14.13 21.61
N GLN A 82 7.41 15.38 21.47
CA GLN A 82 6.63 16.41 20.77
C GLN A 82 6.78 16.28 19.26
N VAL A 83 5.77 16.76 18.52
CA VAL A 83 5.75 16.73 17.04
C VAL A 83 7.00 17.40 16.46
N LYS A 84 7.39 18.55 17.01
CA LYS A 84 8.61 19.28 16.58
C LYS A 84 9.88 18.44 16.70
N ASP A 85 10.02 17.65 17.77
CA ASP A 85 11.23 16.84 18.00
C ASP A 85 11.29 15.66 17.01
N VAL A 86 10.13 15.17 16.54
CA VAL A 86 10.07 14.17 15.48
C VAL A 86 10.43 14.77 14.13
N LEU A 87 9.89 15.94 13.79
CA LEU A 87 10.14 16.62 12.52
C LEU A 87 11.60 17.05 12.37
N PHE A 88 12.20 17.57 13.45
CA PHE A 88 13.57 18.09 13.47
C PHE A 88 14.54 17.13 14.15
N HIS A 89 14.32 15.82 13.98
CA HIS A 89 15.18 14.80 14.55
C HIS A 89 16.65 15.01 14.14
N GLU A 90 17.58 14.71 15.04
CA GLU A 90 19.03 14.92 14.86
C GLU A 90 19.62 14.21 13.61
N SER A 91 18.94 13.22 13.06
CA SER A 91 19.33 12.59 11.80
C SER A 91 19.07 13.46 10.56
N ASN A 92 18.29 14.54 10.69
CA ASN A 92 18.07 15.50 9.60
C ASN A 92 19.26 16.48 9.55
N GLU A 93 20.16 16.26 8.59
CA GLU A 93 21.37 17.07 8.42
C GLU A 93 21.06 18.52 8.06
N VAL A 94 19.99 18.77 7.30
CA VAL A 94 19.53 20.11 6.93
C VAL A 94 19.04 20.87 8.17
N ALA A 95 18.16 20.24 8.96
CA ALA A 95 17.67 20.84 10.21
C ALA A 95 18.80 21.12 11.21
N ARG A 96 19.77 20.24 11.28
CA ARG A 96 20.96 20.40 12.12
C ARG A 96 21.83 21.57 11.68
N ALA A 97 22.02 21.73 10.36
CA ALA A 97 22.76 22.87 9.82
C ALA A 97 22.09 24.22 10.14
N VAL A 98 20.76 24.29 9.97
CA VAL A 98 19.98 25.47 10.34
C VAL A 98 20.12 25.78 11.82
N LYS A 99 19.95 24.79 12.69
CA LYS A 99 20.08 24.96 14.13
C LYS A 99 21.48 25.41 14.56
N GLU A 100 22.54 24.83 13.99
CA GLU A 100 23.92 25.24 14.24
C GLU A 100 24.15 26.71 13.84
N TYR A 101 23.58 27.13 12.72
CA TYR A 101 23.66 28.52 12.25
C TYR A 101 22.90 29.48 13.17
N GLU A 102 21.65 29.16 13.54
CA GLU A 102 20.85 29.95 14.48
C GLU A 102 21.52 30.06 15.85
N ASP A 103 22.05 28.97 16.40
CA ASP A 103 22.81 28.96 17.64
C ASP A 103 24.02 29.92 17.57
N CYS A 104 24.72 29.94 16.43
CA CYS A 104 25.82 30.89 16.22
C CYS A 104 25.38 32.34 16.16
N LEU A 105 24.18 32.65 15.62
CA LEU A 105 23.63 34.00 15.58
C LEU A 105 23.19 34.49 16.95
N HIS A 106 22.70 33.61 17.82
CA HIS A 106 22.21 33.98 19.16
C HIS A 106 23.31 34.07 20.23
N HIS A 107 24.54 33.58 19.94
CA HIS A 107 25.68 33.66 20.83
C HIS A 107 26.73 34.66 20.33
N PRO A 108 26.83 35.87 20.88
CA PRO A 108 27.74 36.90 20.40
C PRO A 108 29.24 36.58 20.51
N ASP A 109 29.63 35.59 21.30
CA ASP A 109 31.03 35.18 21.55
C ASP A 109 31.45 33.94 20.74
N VAL A 110 30.76 33.62 19.63
CA VAL A 110 31.08 32.46 18.78
C VAL A 110 32.41 32.70 18.03
N ALA A 111 33.30 31.72 18.07
CA ALA A 111 34.54 31.74 17.29
C ALA A 111 34.26 31.89 15.80
N PRO A 112 34.98 32.76 15.05
CA PRO A 112 34.74 32.99 13.62
C PRO A 112 34.79 31.69 12.80
N GLU A 113 35.64 30.74 13.17
CA GLU A 113 35.74 29.43 12.47
C GLU A 113 34.46 28.61 12.62
N ARG A 114 33.77 28.67 13.76
CA ARG A 114 32.50 27.96 13.97
C ARG A 114 31.37 28.59 13.17
N MET A 115 31.30 29.91 13.09
CA MET A 115 30.34 30.62 12.25
C MET A 115 30.57 30.28 10.76
N GLN A 116 31.81 30.27 10.31
CA GLN A 116 32.15 29.93 8.94
C GLN A 116 31.76 28.48 8.61
N ALA A 117 32.05 27.53 9.47
CA ALA A 117 31.66 26.11 9.30
C ALA A 117 30.13 25.95 9.25
N ALA A 118 29.37 26.72 10.05
CA ALA A 118 27.90 26.71 10.00
C ALA A 118 27.39 27.27 8.67
N LEU A 119 27.99 28.38 8.17
CA LEU A 119 27.64 28.96 6.86
C LEU A 119 27.93 28.00 5.71
N GLU A 120 29.08 27.32 5.72
CA GLU A 120 29.42 26.31 4.70
C GLU A 120 28.42 25.17 4.65
N LYS A 121 27.94 24.69 5.83
CA LYS A 121 26.88 23.70 5.90
C LYS A 121 25.52 24.21 5.38
N MET A 122 25.18 25.48 5.68
CA MET A 122 23.96 26.12 5.16
C MET A 122 23.96 26.19 3.63
N GLU A 123 25.14 26.47 3.02
CA GLU A 123 25.32 26.48 1.57
C GLU A 123 25.31 25.07 0.97
N GLU A 124 26.03 24.12 1.59
CA GLU A 124 26.09 22.71 1.17
C GLU A 124 24.71 22.09 1.07
N PHE A 125 23.86 22.35 2.05
CA PHE A 125 22.50 21.81 2.09
C PHE A 125 21.45 22.75 1.45
N SER A 126 21.83 23.92 0.91
CA SER A 126 20.91 24.94 0.37
C SER A 126 19.80 25.29 1.37
N ALA A 127 20.14 25.43 2.65
CA ALA A 127 19.21 25.46 3.78
C ALA A 127 18.61 26.84 4.08
N TRP A 128 18.88 27.87 3.26
CA TRP A 128 18.42 29.26 3.50
C TRP A 128 16.91 29.43 3.51
N ASP A 129 16.19 28.66 2.70
CA ASP A 129 14.73 28.72 2.58
C ASP A 129 14.04 27.61 3.44
N TYR A 130 14.78 27.02 4.39
CA TYR A 130 14.29 25.86 5.15
C TYR A 130 13.02 26.16 5.94
N ASP A 131 12.92 27.31 6.61
CA ASP A 131 11.73 27.69 7.37
C ASP A 131 10.50 27.85 6.48
N ALA A 132 10.65 28.49 5.31
CA ALA A 132 9.57 28.59 4.34
C ALA A 132 9.13 27.21 3.85
N LYS A 133 10.09 26.32 3.62
CA LYS A 133 9.81 24.93 3.22
C LYS A 133 9.12 24.13 4.34
N VAL A 134 9.54 24.31 5.60
CA VAL A 134 8.86 23.71 6.75
C VAL A 134 7.40 24.14 6.81
N GLN A 135 7.14 25.45 6.67
CA GLN A 135 5.78 25.99 6.68
C GLN A 135 4.94 25.44 5.51
N GLU A 136 5.52 25.38 4.32
CA GLU A 136 4.84 24.81 3.15
C GLU A 136 4.51 23.35 3.35
N VAL A 137 5.50 22.50 3.63
CA VAL A 137 5.33 21.05 3.75
C VAL A 137 4.36 20.69 4.87
N THR A 138 4.53 21.31 6.06
CA THR A 138 3.65 21.04 7.21
C THR A 138 2.23 21.56 6.99
N GLY A 139 2.09 22.73 6.38
CA GLY A 139 0.79 23.29 6.04
C GLY A 139 0.04 22.46 4.99
N ARG A 140 0.71 22.04 3.91
CA ARG A 140 0.13 21.22 2.84
C ARG A 140 -0.26 19.83 3.29
N LEU A 141 0.55 19.20 4.14
CA LEU A 141 0.25 17.88 4.71
C LEU A 141 -0.71 17.96 5.92
N GLY A 142 -1.08 19.15 6.36
CA GLY A 142 -1.94 19.33 7.54
C GLY A 142 -1.34 18.70 8.78
N VAL A 143 -0.05 18.96 9.03
CA VAL A 143 0.63 18.52 10.25
C VAL A 143 0.01 19.26 11.43
N PRO A 144 -0.34 18.56 12.52
CA PRO A 144 -0.93 19.19 13.70
C PRO A 144 0.07 20.11 14.41
N ASP A 145 -0.44 20.82 15.43
CA ASP A 145 0.35 21.69 16.29
C ASP A 145 1.66 21.01 16.75
N MET A 146 2.77 21.70 16.56
CA MET A 146 4.13 21.24 16.82
C MET A 146 4.40 20.90 18.29
N ASP A 147 3.68 21.49 19.22
CA ASP A 147 3.84 21.29 20.65
C ASP A 147 3.03 20.12 21.21
N LYS A 148 2.15 19.50 20.40
CA LYS A 148 1.42 18.30 20.80
C LYS A 148 2.33 17.11 20.98
N LYS A 149 1.95 16.22 21.93
CA LYS A 149 2.61 14.94 22.12
C LYS A 149 2.23 13.96 21.04
N PHE A 150 3.18 13.15 20.59
CA PHE A 150 3.01 12.17 19.55
C PHE A 150 1.94 11.11 19.88
N GLY A 151 1.81 10.73 21.17
CA GLY A 151 0.79 9.79 21.65
C GLY A 151 -0.65 10.29 21.53
N GLU A 152 -0.87 11.62 21.46
CA GLU A 152 -2.20 12.22 21.32
C GLU A 152 -2.73 12.20 19.88
N LEU A 153 -1.89 11.79 18.94
CA LEU A 153 -2.18 11.87 17.52
C LEU A 153 -2.82 10.59 16.99
N SER A 154 -3.71 10.74 16.01
CA SER A 154 -4.23 9.62 15.25
C SER A 154 -3.13 8.99 14.37
N GLY A 155 -3.29 7.72 14.00
CA GLY A 155 -2.34 7.04 13.10
C GLY A 155 -2.10 7.78 11.79
N GLY A 156 -3.15 8.39 11.22
CA GLY A 156 -3.03 9.21 10.02
C GLY A 156 -2.24 10.50 10.22
N GLN A 157 -2.38 11.15 11.38
CA GLN A 157 -1.57 12.33 11.74
C GLN A 157 -0.11 11.95 11.92
N LYS A 158 0.17 10.85 12.62
CA LYS A 158 1.52 10.30 12.79
C LYS A 158 2.19 10.08 11.44
N LYS A 159 1.50 9.44 10.51
CA LYS A 159 2.03 9.15 9.16
C LYS A 159 2.34 10.42 8.37
N ARG A 160 1.50 11.45 8.46
CA ARG A 160 1.74 12.75 7.82
C ARG A 160 2.99 13.47 8.36
N ILE A 161 3.25 13.35 9.66
CA ILE A 161 4.47 13.90 10.27
C ILE A 161 5.71 13.19 9.74
N PHE A 162 5.72 11.86 9.63
CA PHE A 162 6.84 11.13 9.05
C PHE A 162 7.06 11.41 7.57
N LEU A 163 5.98 11.61 6.81
CA LEU A 163 6.09 12.06 5.42
C LEU A 163 6.70 13.46 5.35
N ALA A 164 6.25 14.40 6.20
CA ALA A 164 6.84 15.72 6.29
C ALA A 164 8.32 15.67 6.64
N GLN A 165 8.70 14.89 7.67
CA GLN A 165 10.08 14.67 8.07
C GLN A 165 10.94 14.15 6.91
N LEU A 166 10.43 13.16 6.18
CA LEU A 166 11.11 12.57 5.02
C LEU A 166 11.37 13.60 3.92
N LEU A 167 10.35 14.42 3.58
CA LEU A 167 10.46 15.44 2.53
C LEU A 167 11.37 16.60 2.94
N LEU A 168 11.37 16.97 4.23
CA LEU A 168 12.24 18.02 4.79
C LEU A 168 13.71 17.59 4.88
N ALA A 169 13.99 16.28 4.95
CA ALA A 169 15.36 15.77 4.98
C ALA A 169 16.02 15.75 3.59
N GLU A 170 15.27 15.94 2.50
CA GLU A 170 15.74 15.95 1.10
C GLU A 170 16.74 14.82 0.76
N PRO A 171 16.39 13.58 0.98
CA PRO A 171 17.28 12.48 0.62
C PRO A 171 17.41 12.33 -0.89
N ASP A 172 18.56 11.75 -1.35
CA ASP A 172 18.82 11.52 -2.77
C ASP A 172 17.93 10.40 -3.34
N LEU A 173 17.61 9.41 -2.49
CA LEU A 173 16.72 8.28 -2.80
C LEU A 173 15.63 8.16 -1.74
N ILE A 174 14.39 8.33 -2.16
CA ILE A 174 13.20 8.14 -1.32
C ILE A 174 12.56 6.78 -1.59
N ILE A 175 12.28 6.05 -0.53
CA ILE A 175 11.49 4.82 -0.56
C ILE A 175 10.23 5.04 0.26
N MET A 176 9.04 4.80 -0.34
CA MET A 176 7.75 5.04 0.31
C MET A 176 6.82 3.84 0.17
N ASP A 177 6.22 3.43 1.29
CA ASP A 177 5.18 2.41 1.31
C ASP A 177 3.83 3.05 1.61
N GLU A 178 2.94 3.09 0.58
CA GLU A 178 1.60 3.69 0.62
C GLU A 178 1.59 5.15 1.11
N PRO A 179 2.27 6.10 0.42
CA PRO A 179 2.38 7.49 0.86
C PRO A 179 1.06 8.26 0.80
N THR A 180 0.12 7.87 -0.06
CA THR A 180 -1.18 8.55 -0.23
C THR A 180 -2.20 8.18 0.85
N ASN A 181 -1.97 7.11 1.60
CA ASN A 181 -2.88 6.70 2.66
C ASN A 181 -2.98 7.77 3.75
N HIS A 182 -4.20 8.09 4.16
CA HIS A 182 -4.54 9.10 5.17
C HIS A 182 -4.29 10.57 4.75
N LEU A 183 -3.94 10.82 3.49
CA LEU A 183 -3.93 12.16 2.90
C LEU A 183 -5.33 12.49 2.35
N ASP A 184 -5.68 13.77 2.33
CA ASP A 184 -6.82 14.25 1.57
C ASP A 184 -6.41 14.58 0.13
N LEU A 185 -7.39 14.85 -0.73
CA LEU A 185 -7.14 15.06 -2.15
C LEU A 185 -6.16 16.22 -2.40
N SER A 186 -6.27 17.29 -1.65
CA SER A 186 -5.40 18.47 -1.82
C SER A 186 -3.94 18.16 -1.44
N ALA A 187 -3.73 17.35 -0.41
CA ALA A 187 -2.40 16.90 -0.01
C ALA A 187 -1.82 15.90 -1.03
N ILE A 188 -2.65 15.04 -1.61
CA ILE A 188 -2.23 14.11 -2.68
C ILE A 188 -1.79 14.88 -3.92
N GLU A 189 -2.62 15.82 -4.42
CA GLU A 189 -2.31 16.65 -5.59
C GLU A 189 -1.03 17.48 -5.37
N TRP A 190 -0.84 18.01 -4.16
CA TRP A 190 0.39 18.71 -3.83
C TRP A 190 1.61 17.77 -3.85
N LEU A 191 1.49 16.58 -3.26
CA LEU A 191 2.58 15.59 -3.23
C LEU A 191 2.94 15.09 -4.63
N GLU A 192 1.96 14.90 -5.52
CA GLU A 192 2.17 14.59 -6.94
C GLU A 192 3.03 15.67 -7.60
N ASN A 193 2.63 16.94 -7.45
CA ASN A 193 3.36 18.07 -8.04
C ASN A 193 4.77 18.19 -7.44
N TYR A 194 4.91 18.03 -6.13
CA TYR A 194 6.20 18.09 -5.44
C TYR A 194 7.16 17.01 -5.96
N LEU A 195 6.73 15.74 -5.96
CA LEU A 195 7.57 14.63 -6.43
C LEU A 195 7.84 14.68 -7.93
N SER A 196 6.93 15.20 -8.74
CA SER A 196 7.12 15.35 -10.19
C SER A 196 8.08 16.47 -10.54
N GLY A 197 8.07 17.58 -9.77
CA GLY A 197 8.87 18.77 -10.04
C GLY A 197 10.34 18.67 -9.61
N VAL A 198 10.67 17.80 -8.66
CA VAL A 198 12.02 17.68 -8.11
C VAL A 198 12.78 16.55 -8.80
N ASN A 199 14.06 16.78 -9.11
CA ASN A 199 14.96 15.78 -9.69
C ASN A 199 15.48 14.81 -8.61
N MET A 200 14.55 14.08 -8.00
CA MET A 200 14.80 13.15 -6.90
C MET A 200 14.50 11.72 -7.37
N THR A 201 15.21 10.75 -6.84
CA THR A 201 14.97 9.34 -7.13
C THR A 201 13.94 8.77 -6.16
N VAL A 202 12.91 8.13 -6.66
CA VAL A 202 11.80 7.65 -5.83
C VAL A 202 11.53 6.17 -6.13
N ILE A 203 11.30 5.38 -5.08
CA ILE A 203 10.68 4.06 -5.16
C ILE A 203 9.41 4.12 -4.30
N MET A 204 8.26 3.81 -4.88
CA MET A 204 7.00 3.86 -4.14
C MET A 204 6.16 2.61 -4.37
N VAL A 205 5.48 2.15 -3.33
CA VAL A 205 4.35 1.23 -3.41
C VAL A 205 3.09 2.04 -3.20
N THR A 206 2.12 1.95 -4.10
CA THR A 206 0.81 2.57 -3.91
C THR A 206 -0.28 1.79 -4.63
N HIS A 207 -1.48 1.83 -4.09
CA HIS A 207 -2.71 1.36 -4.74
C HIS A 207 -3.46 2.48 -5.45
N ASP A 208 -3.03 3.73 -5.29
CA ASP A 208 -3.57 4.88 -6.00
C ASP A 208 -3.01 4.95 -7.42
N ARG A 209 -3.86 4.59 -8.39
CA ARG A 209 -3.46 4.53 -9.80
C ARG A 209 -3.24 5.91 -10.41
N TYR A 210 -3.96 6.93 -9.94
CA TYR A 210 -3.81 8.29 -10.44
C TYR A 210 -2.48 8.89 -9.97
N PHE A 211 -2.18 8.73 -8.68
CA PHE A 211 -0.89 9.12 -8.13
C PHE A 211 0.29 8.41 -8.82
N LEU A 212 0.14 7.10 -9.09
CA LEU A 212 1.15 6.32 -9.78
C LEU A 212 1.39 6.85 -11.20
N ASP A 213 0.31 7.14 -11.95
CA ASP A 213 0.39 7.62 -13.33
C ASP A 213 0.96 9.06 -13.43
N ALA A 214 0.73 9.88 -12.39
CA ALA A 214 1.25 11.24 -12.32
C ALA A 214 2.74 11.31 -11.97
N VAL A 215 3.25 10.41 -11.12
CA VAL A 215 4.60 10.50 -10.56
C VAL A 215 5.57 9.50 -11.21
N ALA A 216 5.16 8.26 -11.49
CA ALA A 216 6.07 7.22 -11.91
C ALA A 216 6.54 7.36 -13.35
N THR A 217 7.85 7.23 -13.58
CA THR A 217 8.47 7.10 -14.91
C THR A 217 8.63 5.64 -15.31
N GLU A 218 8.72 4.75 -14.34
CA GLU A 218 8.88 3.32 -14.52
C GLU A 218 8.03 2.51 -13.55
N ILE A 219 7.54 1.38 -14.01
CA ILE A 219 6.78 0.43 -13.21
C ILE A 219 7.55 -0.87 -13.06
N LEU A 220 7.74 -1.28 -11.82
CA LEU A 220 8.34 -2.56 -11.42
C LEU A 220 7.22 -3.48 -10.93
N GLU A 221 6.95 -4.57 -11.61
CA GLU A 221 5.93 -5.53 -11.20
C GLU A 221 6.59 -6.78 -10.60
N ILE A 222 6.20 -7.12 -9.36
CA ILE A 222 6.49 -8.44 -8.80
C ILE A 222 5.33 -9.36 -9.15
N ASP A 223 5.58 -10.35 -10.00
CA ASP A 223 4.63 -11.38 -10.36
C ASP A 223 5.29 -12.77 -10.30
N ARG A 224 4.67 -13.72 -9.57
CA ARG A 224 5.15 -15.10 -9.42
C ARG A 224 6.63 -15.21 -9.00
N GLY A 225 7.06 -14.31 -8.12
CA GLY A 225 8.43 -14.27 -7.60
C GLY A 225 9.48 -13.72 -8.56
N GLN A 226 9.07 -13.18 -9.70
CA GLN A 226 9.92 -12.49 -10.68
C GLN A 226 9.62 -11.00 -10.72
N LEU A 227 10.61 -10.20 -11.13
CA LEU A 227 10.46 -8.77 -11.33
C LEU A 227 10.41 -8.45 -12.83
N PHE A 228 9.39 -7.71 -13.22
CA PHE A 228 9.22 -7.21 -14.58
C PHE A 228 9.30 -5.68 -14.56
N ARG A 229 10.02 -5.11 -15.51
CA ARG A 229 10.20 -3.66 -15.65
C ARG A 229 9.49 -3.16 -16.88
N TYR A 230 8.71 -2.08 -16.71
CA TYR A 230 7.97 -1.41 -17.78
C TYR A 230 8.32 0.07 -17.76
N HIS A 231 8.75 0.59 -18.89
CA HIS A 231 9.07 2.00 -19.06
C HIS A 231 7.86 2.72 -19.65
N GLY A 232 7.22 3.58 -18.90
CA GLY A 232 6.02 4.30 -19.28
C GLY A 232 4.97 4.37 -18.17
N ASN A 233 3.78 4.83 -18.53
CA ASN A 233 2.67 5.07 -17.61
C ASN A 233 1.88 3.77 -17.26
N TYR A 234 0.92 3.92 -16.35
CA TYR A 234 0.12 2.79 -15.87
C TYR A 234 -0.73 2.14 -16.97
N ALA A 235 -1.25 2.91 -17.94
CA ALA A 235 -2.00 2.38 -19.07
C ALA A 235 -1.12 1.48 -19.95
N TYR A 236 0.09 1.90 -20.28
CA TYR A 236 1.08 1.10 -20.99
C TYR A 236 1.45 -0.18 -20.24
N PHE A 237 1.65 -0.08 -18.93
CA PHE A 237 1.87 -1.26 -18.09
C PHE A 237 0.73 -2.28 -18.20
N LEU A 238 -0.54 -1.85 -18.11
CA LEU A 238 -1.68 -2.74 -18.20
C LEU A 238 -1.77 -3.44 -19.56
N GLU A 239 -1.50 -2.72 -20.66
CA GLU A 239 -1.44 -3.29 -22.00
C GLU A 239 -0.37 -4.37 -22.08
N LYS A 240 0.86 -4.05 -21.71
CA LYS A 240 1.99 -4.99 -21.76
C LYS A 240 1.84 -6.18 -20.81
N LYS A 241 1.26 -5.97 -19.66
CA LYS A 241 0.89 -7.06 -18.75
C LYS A 241 -0.14 -7.99 -19.39
N SER A 242 -1.17 -7.45 -20.04
CA SER A 242 -2.19 -8.25 -20.74
C SER A 242 -1.58 -9.09 -21.86
N GLU A 243 -0.74 -8.49 -22.70
CA GLU A 243 0.01 -9.19 -23.76
C GLU A 243 0.87 -10.35 -23.18
N ARG A 244 1.62 -10.08 -22.11
CA ARG A 244 2.45 -11.09 -21.44
C ARG A 244 1.61 -12.26 -20.89
N GLU A 245 0.48 -11.94 -20.26
CA GLU A 245 -0.43 -12.96 -19.71
C GLU A 245 -1.06 -13.82 -20.83
N GLU A 246 -1.40 -13.24 -21.96
CA GLU A 246 -1.94 -13.98 -23.13
C GLU A 246 -0.86 -14.88 -23.74
N MET A 247 0.36 -14.39 -23.90
CA MET A 247 1.49 -15.21 -24.35
C MET A 247 1.72 -16.39 -23.41
N LEU A 248 1.75 -16.15 -22.10
CA LEU A 248 1.94 -17.20 -21.11
C LEU A 248 0.81 -18.24 -21.14
N LYS A 249 -0.45 -17.82 -21.32
CA LYS A 249 -1.58 -18.74 -21.49
C LYS A 249 -1.38 -19.63 -22.71
N SER A 250 -1.03 -19.03 -23.85
CA SER A 250 -0.78 -19.77 -25.09
C SER A 250 0.36 -20.79 -24.93
N GLU A 251 1.45 -20.40 -24.28
CA GLU A 251 2.59 -21.30 -24.01
C GLU A 251 2.20 -22.46 -23.10
N VAL A 252 1.46 -22.20 -22.02
CA VAL A 252 1.00 -23.25 -21.08
C VAL A 252 0.02 -24.19 -21.77
N GLU A 253 -0.88 -23.69 -22.62
CA GLU A 253 -1.80 -24.56 -23.40
C GLU A 253 -1.05 -25.43 -24.40
N LYS A 254 -0.06 -24.86 -25.11
CA LYS A 254 0.82 -25.64 -25.99
C LYS A 254 1.58 -26.72 -25.21
N ALA A 255 2.12 -26.36 -24.05
CA ALA A 255 2.82 -27.27 -23.16
C ALA A 255 1.89 -28.40 -22.66
N ARG A 256 0.64 -28.09 -22.26
CA ARG A 256 -0.36 -29.08 -21.85
C ARG A 256 -0.73 -30.04 -22.98
N ASN A 257 -0.90 -29.52 -24.17
CA ASN A 257 -1.23 -30.36 -25.36
C ASN A 257 -0.06 -31.27 -25.74
N LEU A 258 1.18 -30.76 -25.68
CA LEU A 258 2.36 -31.56 -25.95
C LEU A 258 2.58 -32.61 -24.82
N MET A 259 2.40 -32.21 -23.56
CA MET A 259 2.51 -33.12 -22.42
C MET A 259 1.55 -34.32 -22.53
N ARG A 260 0.31 -34.13 -23.02
CA ARG A 260 -0.64 -35.23 -23.23
C ARG A 260 -0.07 -36.28 -24.23
N LYS A 261 0.55 -35.81 -25.30
CA LYS A 261 1.18 -36.68 -26.31
C LYS A 261 2.40 -37.41 -25.74
N GLU A 262 3.26 -36.69 -25.01
CA GLU A 262 4.46 -37.27 -24.41
C GLU A 262 4.10 -38.22 -23.24
N LEU A 263 3.01 -37.97 -22.51
CA LEU A 263 2.52 -38.85 -21.47
C LEU A 263 2.11 -40.23 -22.03
N GLU A 264 1.45 -40.25 -23.18
CA GLU A 264 1.13 -41.50 -23.85
C GLU A 264 2.39 -42.27 -24.25
N TRP A 265 3.42 -41.57 -24.76
CA TRP A 265 4.73 -42.16 -25.04
C TRP A 265 5.42 -42.66 -23.77
N MET A 266 5.38 -41.92 -22.68
CA MET A 266 5.94 -42.34 -21.39
C MET A 266 5.27 -43.57 -20.81
N ARG A 267 3.97 -43.76 -21.03
CA ARG A 267 3.19 -44.94 -20.56
C ARG A 267 3.45 -46.20 -21.40
N ARG A 268 3.90 -46.06 -22.63
CA ARG A 268 4.22 -47.22 -23.49
C ARG A 268 5.50 -47.90 -22.92
N GLN A 269 5.45 -49.22 -22.77
CA GLN A 269 6.64 -50.00 -22.38
C GLN A 269 7.67 -49.95 -23.53
N PRO A 270 8.98 -49.85 -23.23
CA PRO A 270 10.02 -49.97 -24.23
C PRO A 270 9.95 -51.34 -24.90
N LYS A 271 10.04 -51.36 -26.26
CA LYS A 271 10.21 -52.61 -26.97
C LYS A 271 11.48 -53.31 -26.47
N ALA A 272 11.42 -54.69 -26.36
CA ALA A 272 12.45 -55.55 -25.74
C ALA A 272 13.91 -55.03 -25.91
N ARG A 273 14.64 -54.89 -24.83
CA ARG A 273 16.05 -54.43 -24.71
C ARG A 273 16.33 -52.92 -24.99
N GLY A 274 15.30 -52.05 -25.11
CA GLY A 274 15.51 -50.60 -25.28
C GLY A 274 15.29 -49.84 -23.97
N THR A 275 16.19 -48.92 -23.60
CA THR A 275 16.00 -47.89 -22.58
C THR A 275 15.40 -46.65 -23.22
N LYS A 276 14.48 -45.96 -22.50
CA LYS A 276 13.99 -44.66 -22.96
C LYS A 276 15.12 -43.66 -23.01
N ALA A 277 15.20 -42.85 -24.06
CA ALA A 277 16.23 -41.85 -24.18
C ALA A 277 16.14 -40.84 -23.04
N LYS A 278 17.20 -40.71 -22.25
CA LYS A 278 17.24 -39.85 -21.05
C LYS A 278 16.84 -38.40 -21.35
N TYR A 279 17.34 -37.83 -22.44
CA TYR A 279 17.02 -36.45 -22.83
C TYR A 279 15.50 -36.22 -23.01
N ARG A 280 14.76 -37.21 -23.52
CA ARG A 280 13.31 -37.11 -23.75
C ARG A 280 12.52 -37.24 -22.44
N VAL A 281 13.06 -38.01 -21.50
CA VAL A 281 12.51 -38.12 -20.14
C VAL A 281 12.72 -36.79 -19.41
N ASP A 282 13.91 -36.20 -19.48
CA ASP A 282 14.23 -34.92 -18.87
C ASP A 282 13.36 -33.79 -19.49
N ALA A 283 13.22 -33.75 -20.81
CA ALA A 283 12.33 -32.82 -21.52
C ALA A 283 10.85 -33.00 -21.13
N PHE A 284 10.40 -34.23 -20.82
CA PHE A 284 9.04 -34.45 -20.31
C PHE A 284 8.83 -33.78 -18.93
N TYR A 285 9.79 -33.89 -18.02
CA TYR A 285 9.67 -33.26 -16.70
C TYR A 285 9.70 -31.72 -16.79
N GLU A 286 10.52 -31.14 -17.66
CA GLU A 286 10.49 -29.70 -17.94
C GLU A 286 9.14 -29.27 -18.50
N LEU A 287 8.59 -30.04 -19.44
CA LEU A 287 7.28 -29.80 -20.02
C LEU A 287 6.16 -29.94 -18.99
N GLN A 288 6.25 -30.91 -18.10
CA GLN A 288 5.34 -31.11 -16.99
C GLN A 288 5.36 -29.90 -16.06
N GLN A 289 6.53 -29.38 -15.72
CA GLN A 289 6.68 -28.17 -14.91
C GLN A 289 6.01 -26.96 -15.56
N LYS A 290 6.23 -26.74 -16.86
CA LYS A 290 5.58 -25.66 -17.61
C LYS A 290 4.06 -25.84 -17.68
N ALA A 291 3.58 -27.05 -17.95
CA ALA A 291 2.16 -27.39 -18.05
C ALA A 291 1.42 -27.28 -16.71
N SER A 292 2.11 -27.45 -15.58
CA SER A 292 1.57 -27.32 -14.22
C SER A 292 1.47 -25.88 -13.73
N THR A 293 1.93 -24.91 -14.51
CA THR A 293 1.80 -23.48 -14.17
C THR A 293 0.33 -23.14 -13.94
N ASP A 294 0.00 -22.68 -12.74
CA ASP A 294 -1.36 -22.26 -12.41
C ASP A 294 -1.65 -20.90 -13.04
N LEU A 295 -2.57 -20.88 -13.99
CA LEU A 295 -3.03 -19.69 -14.70
C LEU A 295 -4.32 -19.12 -14.11
N ARG A 296 -4.86 -19.74 -13.05
CA ARG A 296 -6.08 -19.23 -12.43
C ARG A 296 -5.78 -17.85 -11.87
N LYS A 297 -6.47 -16.86 -12.41
CA LYS A 297 -6.53 -15.55 -11.74
C LYS A 297 -7.42 -15.75 -10.53
N GLU A 298 -6.88 -15.42 -9.37
CA GLU A 298 -7.69 -15.28 -8.17
C GLU A 298 -8.65 -14.11 -8.40
N ARG A 299 -9.80 -14.38 -9.00
CA ARG A 299 -10.87 -13.38 -9.17
C ARG A 299 -11.91 -13.61 -8.10
N LEU A 300 -12.23 -12.54 -7.42
CA LEU A 300 -13.37 -12.50 -6.53
C LEU A 300 -14.63 -12.42 -7.39
N GLU A 301 -15.30 -13.56 -7.63
CA GLU A 301 -16.63 -13.63 -8.28
C GLU A 301 -17.65 -13.91 -7.17
N LEU A 302 -18.35 -12.87 -6.78
CA LEU A 302 -19.42 -12.94 -5.79
C LEU A 302 -20.74 -12.68 -6.48
N ASP A 303 -21.54 -13.71 -6.60
CA ASP A 303 -22.90 -13.63 -7.08
C ASP A 303 -23.86 -13.93 -5.90
N ILE A 304 -23.98 -12.94 -4.99
CA ILE A 304 -24.81 -13.06 -3.79
C ILE A 304 -26.24 -12.59 -4.11
N GLN A 305 -27.23 -13.31 -3.59
CA GLN A 305 -28.63 -12.92 -3.76
C GLN A 305 -28.87 -11.56 -3.12
N GLU A 306 -29.28 -10.59 -3.93
CA GLU A 306 -29.71 -9.30 -3.41
C GLU A 306 -31.00 -9.47 -2.59
N ALA A 307 -30.99 -9.00 -1.37
CA ALA A 307 -32.21 -8.90 -0.57
C ALA A 307 -33.21 -7.98 -1.28
N ARG A 308 -34.50 -8.31 -1.26
CA ARG A 308 -35.55 -7.44 -1.80
C ARG A 308 -35.50 -6.11 -1.05
N GLN A 309 -35.08 -5.07 -1.77
CA GLN A 309 -35.05 -3.71 -1.25
C GLN A 309 -36.37 -3.01 -1.58
N GLY A 310 -36.95 -2.35 -0.59
CA GLY A 310 -38.12 -1.46 -0.78
C GLY A 310 -37.76 -0.24 -1.64
N GLY A 311 -38.76 0.55 -2.05
CA GLY A 311 -38.54 1.76 -2.85
C GLY A 311 -37.82 2.88 -2.09
N LYS A 312 -37.92 2.92 -0.77
CA LYS A 312 -37.24 3.87 0.12
C LYS A 312 -36.03 3.18 0.74
N ILE A 313 -34.85 3.74 0.52
CA ILE A 313 -33.59 3.23 1.08
C ILE A 313 -33.24 3.99 2.35
N LEU A 314 -33.08 5.31 2.25
CA LEU A 314 -32.71 6.18 3.37
C LEU A 314 -33.13 7.60 3.04
N GLU A 315 -33.84 8.24 3.94
CA GLU A 315 -34.20 9.66 3.85
C GLU A 315 -33.54 10.41 5.01
N VAL A 316 -32.99 11.55 4.71
CA VAL A 316 -32.30 12.42 5.66
C VAL A 316 -32.92 13.79 5.58
N HIS A 317 -33.39 14.29 6.73
CA HIS A 317 -34.13 15.55 6.82
C HIS A 317 -33.42 16.49 7.79
N ASP A 318 -32.90 17.60 7.27
CA ASP A 318 -32.32 18.74 7.99
C ASP A 318 -31.36 18.39 9.13
N ILE A 319 -30.52 17.35 8.92
CA ILE A 319 -29.58 16.93 9.95
C ILE A 319 -28.54 18.02 10.23
N ARG A 320 -28.22 18.16 11.51
CA ARG A 320 -27.22 19.08 12.05
C ARG A 320 -26.33 18.33 13.02
N LYS A 321 -25.04 18.66 13.00
CA LYS A 321 -24.07 18.13 13.98
C LYS A 321 -22.95 19.12 14.25
N SER A 322 -22.66 19.33 15.53
CA SER A 322 -21.55 20.16 15.99
C SER A 322 -20.74 19.42 17.04
N TRP A 323 -19.46 19.70 17.11
CA TRP A 323 -18.57 19.26 18.17
C TRP A 323 -18.00 20.50 18.88
N GLY A 324 -18.51 20.77 20.08
CA GLY A 324 -18.24 22.04 20.78
C GLY A 324 -18.67 23.22 19.91
N ASN A 325 -17.73 24.11 19.57
CA ASN A 325 -18.01 25.30 18.74
C ASN A 325 -17.88 25.03 17.22
N GLN A 326 -17.47 23.86 16.81
CA GLN A 326 -17.26 23.53 15.39
C GLN A 326 -18.51 22.89 14.81
N VAL A 327 -19.15 23.56 13.86
CA VAL A 327 -20.25 23.01 13.06
C VAL A 327 -19.67 22.09 12.01
N VAL A 328 -20.10 20.83 12.02
CA VAL A 328 -19.62 19.78 11.09
C VAL A 328 -20.62 19.52 9.99
N ILE A 329 -21.92 19.53 10.32
CA ILE A 329 -23.00 19.34 9.37
C ILE A 329 -24.07 20.40 9.67
N GLU A 330 -24.48 21.12 8.63
CA GLU A 330 -25.47 22.17 8.72
C GLU A 330 -26.61 21.92 7.71
N ASN A 331 -27.83 21.65 8.21
CA ASN A 331 -29.05 21.53 7.41
C ASN A 331 -28.95 20.63 6.18
N PHE A 332 -28.39 19.44 6.33
CA PHE A 332 -28.26 18.50 5.22
C PHE A 332 -29.52 17.65 5.08
N SER A 333 -30.12 17.67 3.88
CA SER A 333 -31.26 16.83 3.50
C SER A 333 -30.96 16.10 2.19
N TYR A 334 -31.22 14.80 2.14
CA TYR A 334 -31.02 13.97 0.95
C TYR A 334 -31.85 12.69 1.00
N THR A 335 -32.32 12.24 -0.17
CA THR A 335 -33.01 10.95 -0.32
C THR A 335 -32.15 9.99 -1.13
N PHE A 336 -31.63 8.96 -0.48
CA PHE A 336 -30.85 7.91 -1.12
C PHE A 336 -31.76 6.94 -1.86
N LYS A 337 -31.43 6.70 -3.13
CA LYS A 337 -32.19 5.83 -4.02
C LYS A 337 -31.50 4.49 -4.18
N LYS A 338 -32.25 3.48 -4.60
CA LYS A 338 -31.69 2.17 -4.95
C LYS A 338 -30.63 2.32 -6.04
N PHE A 339 -29.48 1.66 -5.83
CA PHE A 339 -28.30 1.67 -6.72
C PHE A 339 -27.49 2.97 -6.75
N ASP A 340 -27.79 3.97 -5.93
CA ASP A 340 -26.94 5.14 -5.80
C ASP A 340 -25.53 4.73 -5.36
N ARG A 341 -24.53 5.34 -6.00
CA ARG A 341 -23.11 5.24 -5.62
C ARG A 341 -22.62 6.64 -5.35
N ILE A 342 -22.42 6.97 -4.08
CA ILE A 342 -22.12 8.34 -3.65
C ILE A 342 -20.74 8.38 -3.03
N GLY A 343 -19.87 9.27 -3.59
CA GLY A 343 -18.59 9.60 -3.00
C GLY A 343 -18.73 10.78 -2.05
N VAL A 344 -18.19 10.67 -0.82
CA VAL A 344 -18.09 11.77 0.14
C VAL A 344 -16.66 12.27 0.14
N VAL A 345 -16.46 13.49 -0.37
CA VAL A 345 -15.13 14.11 -0.53
C VAL A 345 -15.02 15.32 0.39
N GLY A 346 -13.82 15.59 0.88
CA GLY A 346 -13.50 16.73 1.73
C GLY A 346 -12.19 16.56 2.48
N GLN A 347 -11.69 17.64 3.06
CA GLN A 347 -10.47 17.65 3.86
C GLN A 347 -10.54 16.70 5.05
N ASN A 348 -9.37 16.33 5.58
CA ASN A 348 -9.32 15.50 6.79
C ASN A 348 -9.83 16.30 8.00
N GLY A 349 -10.63 15.63 8.85
CA GLY A 349 -11.24 16.26 10.02
C GLY A 349 -12.55 17.04 9.74
N VAL A 350 -12.98 17.19 8.49
CA VAL A 350 -14.21 17.96 8.15
C VAL A 350 -15.50 17.26 8.58
N GLY A 351 -15.44 16.00 9.01
CA GLY A 351 -16.61 15.28 9.52
C GLY A 351 -17.19 14.21 8.59
N LYS A 352 -16.42 13.72 7.59
CA LYS A 352 -16.87 12.62 6.70
C LYS A 352 -17.33 11.38 7.46
N SER A 353 -16.54 10.91 8.43
CA SER A 353 -16.88 9.76 9.27
C SER A 353 -18.08 10.05 10.17
N THR A 354 -18.14 11.24 10.76
CA THR A 354 -19.30 11.70 11.55
C THR A 354 -20.59 11.65 10.74
N PHE A 355 -20.53 12.06 9.46
CA PHE A 355 -21.65 11.98 8.55
C PHE A 355 -22.12 10.54 8.30
N LEU A 356 -21.18 9.63 8.00
CA LEU A 356 -21.48 8.21 7.80
C LEU A 356 -22.04 7.54 9.08
N ASP A 357 -21.50 7.90 10.25
CA ASP A 357 -21.99 7.39 11.54
C ASP A 357 -23.44 7.85 11.82
N ILE A 358 -23.77 9.08 11.44
CA ILE A 358 -25.16 9.57 11.56
C ILE A 358 -26.08 8.82 10.59
N LEU A 359 -25.68 8.64 9.33
CA LEU A 359 -26.49 7.92 8.33
C LEU A 359 -26.76 6.47 8.75
N THR A 360 -25.83 5.83 9.42
CA THR A 360 -25.94 4.43 9.88
C THR A 360 -26.56 4.30 11.28
N GLY A 361 -26.92 5.42 11.93
CA GLY A 361 -27.53 5.44 13.26
C GLY A 361 -26.55 5.16 14.41
N ARG A 362 -25.24 5.12 14.15
CA ARG A 362 -24.20 4.96 15.20
C ARG A 362 -24.03 6.22 16.03
N LEU A 363 -24.29 7.37 15.43
CA LEU A 363 -24.25 8.68 16.07
C LEU A 363 -25.59 9.39 15.87
N LYS A 364 -26.13 9.99 16.93
CA LYS A 364 -27.32 10.81 16.82
C LYS A 364 -26.97 12.22 16.32
N PRO A 365 -27.74 12.79 15.37
CA PRO A 365 -27.60 14.19 15.00
C PRO A 365 -28.08 15.09 16.15
N ASP A 366 -27.65 16.35 16.17
CA ASP A 366 -28.09 17.34 17.14
C ASP A 366 -29.46 17.93 16.73
N GLY A 367 -29.82 17.85 15.45
CA GLY A 367 -31.13 18.23 14.91
C GLY A 367 -31.40 17.50 13.61
N GLY A 368 -32.66 17.49 13.19
CA GLY A 368 -33.10 16.72 12.04
C GLY A 368 -33.29 15.24 12.33
N GLU A 369 -33.57 14.47 11.29
CA GLU A 369 -33.80 13.02 11.44
C GLU A 369 -33.27 12.23 10.26
N VAL A 370 -32.98 10.95 10.52
CA VAL A 370 -32.56 9.95 9.54
C VAL A 370 -33.57 8.82 9.55
N VAL A 371 -34.26 8.60 8.43
CA VAL A 371 -35.33 7.61 8.30
C VAL A 371 -34.89 6.48 7.36
N PRO A 372 -34.41 5.35 7.90
CA PRO A 372 -34.09 4.20 7.09
C PRO A 372 -35.34 3.51 6.56
N GLY A 373 -35.26 2.99 5.33
CA GLY A 373 -36.37 2.16 4.80
C GLY A 373 -36.52 0.88 5.61
N VAL A 374 -37.74 0.37 5.69
CA VAL A 374 -38.13 -0.80 6.53
C VAL A 374 -37.26 -2.03 6.27
N THR A 375 -36.78 -2.20 5.03
CA THR A 375 -35.95 -3.34 4.60
C THR A 375 -34.48 -2.99 4.53
N THR A 376 -34.09 -1.75 4.86
CA THR A 376 -32.70 -1.29 4.76
C THR A 376 -31.85 -1.91 5.87
N ARG A 377 -30.76 -2.58 5.49
CA ARG A 377 -29.73 -3.06 6.41
C ARG A 377 -28.41 -2.39 6.06
N PHE A 378 -27.77 -1.83 7.07
CA PHE A 378 -26.48 -1.18 6.90
C PHE A 378 -25.33 -2.17 7.06
N GLY A 379 -24.46 -2.27 6.05
CA GLY A 379 -23.11 -2.79 6.19
C GLY A 379 -22.17 -1.61 6.37
N TYR A 380 -21.37 -1.59 7.41
CA TYR A 380 -20.42 -0.52 7.69
C TYR A 380 -19.00 -1.06 7.73
N PHE A 381 -18.19 -0.61 6.77
CA PHE A 381 -16.77 -0.95 6.70
C PHE A 381 -15.97 0.25 7.22
N THR A 382 -15.22 0.06 8.30
CA THR A 382 -14.43 1.10 8.95
C THR A 382 -13.01 1.15 8.40
N GLN A 383 -12.36 2.30 8.54
CA GLN A 383 -10.94 2.46 8.19
C GLN A 383 -10.03 1.67 9.16
N GLU A 384 -10.41 1.59 10.42
CA GLU A 384 -9.74 0.75 11.41
C GLU A 384 -10.26 -0.68 11.33
N ALA A 385 -9.37 -1.64 11.55
CA ALA A 385 -9.75 -3.04 11.57
C ALA A 385 -10.83 -3.28 12.64
N VAL A 386 -11.88 -4.00 12.25
CA VAL A 386 -12.88 -4.47 13.22
C VAL A 386 -12.15 -5.35 14.24
N SER A 387 -12.39 -5.10 15.51
CA SER A 387 -11.87 -5.93 16.59
C SER A 387 -12.53 -7.31 16.51
N LEU A 388 -11.85 -8.24 15.83
CA LEU A 388 -12.20 -9.65 15.80
C LEU A 388 -11.69 -10.33 17.09
N ASN A 389 -12.29 -11.45 17.48
CA ASN A 389 -11.81 -12.19 18.62
C ASN A 389 -10.49 -12.90 18.30
N PRO A 390 -9.37 -12.52 18.94
CA PRO A 390 -8.05 -13.12 18.65
C PRO A 390 -7.99 -14.62 18.87
N ASN A 391 -8.85 -15.16 19.75
CA ASN A 391 -8.92 -16.59 20.09
C ASN A 391 -9.80 -17.41 19.13
N HIS A 392 -10.57 -16.76 18.25
CA HIS A 392 -11.36 -17.47 17.24
C HIS A 392 -10.50 -17.80 16.01
N ARG A 393 -10.90 -18.85 15.30
CA ARG A 393 -10.40 -19.10 13.95
C ARG A 393 -11.14 -18.24 12.96
N VAL A 394 -10.51 -17.88 11.84
CA VAL A 394 -11.14 -17.06 10.79
C VAL A 394 -12.52 -17.57 10.38
N ILE A 395 -12.65 -18.89 10.23
CA ILE A 395 -13.93 -19.51 9.85
C ILE A 395 -15.01 -19.38 10.93
N GLU A 396 -14.63 -19.29 12.19
CA GLU A 396 -15.57 -19.15 13.32
C GLU A 396 -16.20 -17.77 13.31
N GLU A 397 -15.42 -16.71 13.07
CA GLU A 397 -15.94 -15.32 12.92
C GLU A 397 -17.00 -15.22 11.81
N VAL A 398 -16.79 -15.92 10.68
CA VAL A 398 -17.77 -15.90 9.58
C VAL A 398 -18.98 -16.74 9.92
N LYS A 399 -18.81 -17.88 10.59
CA LYS A 399 -19.94 -18.77 10.99
C LYS A 399 -20.84 -18.13 12.03
N GLU A 400 -20.33 -17.26 12.90
CA GLU A 400 -21.16 -16.50 13.83
C GLU A 400 -22.18 -15.60 13.10
N ILE A 401 -21.83 -15.13 11.88
CA ILE A 401 -22.73 -14.32 11.08
C ILE A 401 -23.68 -15.21 10.26
N ALA A 402 -23.13 -16.20 9.56
CA ALA A 402 -23.88 -17.14 8.75
C ALA A 402 -23.09 -18.44 8.49
N GLU A 403 -23.70 -19.59 8.78
CA GLU A 403 -23.11 -20.90 8.44
C GLU A 403 -23.27 -21.22 6.96
N PHE A 404 -24.37 -20.79 6.35
CA PHE A 404 -24.67 -20.93 4.93
C PHE A 404 -25.08 -19.56 4.35
N ILE A 405 -24.61 -19.28 3.15
CA ILE A 405 -24.85 -18.03 2.43
C ILE A 405 -25.61 -18.37 1.15
N THR A 406 -26.72 -17.70 0.92
CA THR A 406 -27.55 -17.92 -0.27
C THR A 406 -27.05 -17.05 -1.41
N LEU A 407 -26.77 -17.68 -2.58
CA LEU A 407 -26.36 -17.03 -3.81
C LEU A 407 -27.56 -16.51 -4.60
N SER A 408 -27.31 -15.70 -5.63
CA SER A 408 -28.34 -15.11 -6.51
C SER A 408 -29.20 -16.13 -7.23
N ASP A 409 -28.65 -17.30 -7.54
CA ASP A 409 -29.34 -18.44 -8.14
C ASP A 409 -30.20 -19.26 -7.16
N GLY A 410 -30.21 -18.88 -5.88
CA GLY A 410 -30.91 -19.59 -4.81
C GLY A 410 -30.14 -20.76 -4.20
N SER A 411 -28.96 -21.09 -4.74
CA SER A 411 -28.08 -22.10 -4.15
C SER A 411 -27.46 -21.62 -2.83
N GLN A 412 -27.04 -22.56 -1.99
CA GLN A 412 -26.38 -22.23 -0.72
C GLN A 412 -24.93 -22.71 -0.75
N ILE A 413 -24.03 -21.84 -0.31
CA ILE A 413 -22.63 -22.19 -0.09
C ILE A 413 -22.30 -22.12 1.39
N SER A 414 -21.39 -22.98 1.85
CA SER A 414 -20.90 -22.95 3.23
C SER A 414 -20.00 -21.74 3.47
N ALA A 415 -19.86 -21.32 4.74
CA ALA A 415 -18.90 -20.31 5.17
C ALA A 415 -17.47 -20.60 4.68
N SER A 416 -17.05 -21.87 4.65
CA SER A 416 -15.74 -22.28 4.14
C SER A 416 -15.59 -22.02 2.65
N LYS A 417 -16.61 -22.34 1.83
CA LYS A 417 -16.58 -22.07 0.39
C LYS A 417 -16.66 -20.58 0.09
N PHE A 418 -17.40 -19.84 0.90
CA PHE A 418 -17.46 -18.38 0.82
C PHE A 418 -16.09 -17.74 1.07
N LEU A 419 -15.39 -18.16 2.14
CA LEU A 419 -14.04 -17.72 2.44
C LEU A 419 -13.03 -18.08 1.34
N ASP A 420 -13.16 -19.26 0.74
CA ASP A 420 -12.32 -19.67 -0.40
C ASP A 420 -12.51 -18.72 -1.59
N ASN A 421 -13.74 -18.29 -1.87
CA ASN A 421 -14.01 -17.27 -2.89
C ASN A 421 -13.40 -15.90 -2.55
N PHE A 422 -13.19 -15.58 -1.26
CA PHE A 422 -12.45 -14.39 -0.78
C PHE A 422 -10.95 -14.61 -0.65
N LEU A 423 -10.39 -15.61 -1.30
CA LEU A 423 -8.96 -15.91 -1.30
C LEU A 423 -8.40 -16.33 0.09
N PHE A 424 -9.29 -16.86 0.94
CA PHE A 424 -8.91 -17.54 2.17
C PHE A 424 -8.97 -19.06 1.97
N PRO A 425 -7.89 -19.71 1.51
CA PRO A 425 -7.87 -21.14 1.32
C PRO A 425 -8.01 -21.88 2.67
N PRO A 426 -8.42 -23.15 2.67
CA PRO A 426 -8.70 -23.91 3.89
C PRO A 426 -7.60 -23.81 4.98
N GLU A 427 -6.34 -23.78 4.56
CA GLU A 427 -5.19 -23.66 5.48
C GLU A 427 -5.24 -22.37 6.30
N LYS A 428 -5.68 -21.25 5.69
CA LYS A 428 -5.83 -19.95 6.36
C LYS A 428 -7.14 -19.85 7.15
N GLN A 429 -8.20 -20.55 6.74
CA GLN A 429 -9.50 -20.50 7.41
C GLN A 429 -9.45 -21.01 8.85
N TYR A 430 -8.59 -21.99 9.10
CA TYR A 430 -8.43 -22.61 10.42
C TYR A 430 -7.30 -21.97 11.25
N THR A 431 -6.66 -20.93 10.76
CA THR A 431 -5.68 -20.13 11.52
C THR A 431 -6.42 -19.25 12.53
N PHE A 432 -5.84 -19.06 13.71
CA PHE A 432 -6.37 -18.11 14.69
C PHE A 432 -6.23 -16.67 14.21
N VAL A 433 -7.19 -15.83 14.55
CA VAL A 433 -7.24 -14.41 14.14
C VAL A 433 -5.98 -13.66 14.58
N GLU A 434 -5.45 -13.95 15.77
CA GLU A 434 -4.19 -13.36 16.28
C GLU A 434 -2.96 -13.62 15.40
N LYS A 435 -3.03 -14.61 14.48
CA LYS A 435 -1.91 -15.01 13.59
C LYS A 435 -2.10 -14.52 12.14
N LEU A 436 -3.13 -13.72 11.89
CA LEU A 436 -3.32 -13.05 10.61
C LEU A 436 -2.45 -11.80 10.55
#